data_218a1cd73439860476e221168ce8216e
#
_entry.id   218a1cd73439860476e221168ce8216e
#
_cell.length_a   1.000
_cell.length_b   1.000
_cell.length_c   1.000
_cell.angle_alpha   90.00
_cell.angle_beta   90.00
_cell.angle_gamma   90.00
#
_symmetry.space_group_name_H-M   'P 1'
#
loop_
_entity.id
_entity.type
_entity.pdbx_description
1 polymer ?
#
loop_
_entity_poly.entity_id
_entity_poly.type
_entity_poly.pdbx_seq_one_letter_code
_entity_poly.pdbx_strand_id
1 'polypeptide(L)'
;MCGIVGIAGTESVNTRIYDALTVLQHRGQDAAGIASTEGGRIFLRKDNGLVKDVFRTRHMRELVGNLGIGHVRYPTAGTSSSHEAQPLYVNSPFGIALGHNGNLTNAAEVQKELFDLDRRHLNTRSDSEILLNVFAHELGKQQFDKLRPEHVFSAIEGVHRRCKGAYAAVAMIPGLGLIAFRDRHGIRPFCYGFRNTESGREFMVAS
;
A
#
# COMPACT_ATOMS: atom_id res chain seq x y z
N MET A 1 2.42 5.22 -15.17
CA MET A 1 3.07 4.57 -13.98
C MET A 1 2.48 5.21 -12.74
N CYS A 2 2.05 4.43 -11.77
CA CYS A 2 1.50 4.94 -10.52
C CYS A 2 2.56 5.68 -9.67
N GLY A 3 2.12 6.55 -8.76
CA GLY A 3 2.94 7.11 -7.71
C GLY A 3 2.51 6.56 -6.35
N ILE A 4 3.45 6.15 -5.52
CA ILE A 4 3.21 5.66 -4.16
C ILE A 4 4.10 6.39 -3.17
N VAL A 5 3.58 6.62 -1.98
CA VAL A 5 4.29 7.22 -0.86
C VAL A 5 3.87 6.57 0.45
N GLY A 6 4.81 6.43 1.37
CA GLY A 6 4.55 6.05 2.75
C GLY A 6 5.30 6.96 3.70
N ILE A 7 4.67 7.39 4.79
CA ILE A 7 5.26 8.25 5.81
C ILE A 7 5.00 7.67 7.19
N ALA A 8 6.07 7.55 7.98
CA ALA A 8 6.02 7.32 9.41
C ALA A 8 6.60 8.54 10.12
N GLY A 9 5.77 9.25 10.87
CA GLY A 9 6.12 10.51 11.52
C GLY A 9 5.88 10.50 13.02
N THR A 10 6.15 11.62 13.63
CA THR A 10 5.89 11.88 15.06
C THR A 10 4.55 12.62 15.25
N GLU A 11 4.06 13.24 14.18
CA GLU A 11 2.79 13.97 14.12
C GLU A 11 1.92 13.44 12.98
N SER A 12 0.69 13.96 12.84
CA SER A 12 -0.22 13.57 11.76
C SER A 12 0.43 13.72 10.39
N VAL A 13 0.36 12.65 9.58
CA VAL A 13 1.04 12.57 8.28
C VAL A 13 0.14 12.91 7.08
N ASN A 14 -1.15 13.12 7.30
CA ASN A 14 -2.15 13.30 6.23
C ASN A 14 -1.80 14.42 5.24
N THR A 15 -1.50 15.62 5.74
CA THR A 15 -1.15 16.78 4.89
C THR A 15 0.12 16.50 4.08
N ARG A 16 1.12 15.91 4.71
CA ARG A 16 2.39 15.56 4.03
C ARG A 16 2.20 14.50 2.95
N ILE A 17 1.32 13.52 3.18
CA ILE A 17 0.96 12.54 2.14
C ILE A 17 0.21 13.22 1.01
N TYR A 18 -0.73 14.13 1.31
CA TYR A 18 -1.44 14.93 0.31
C TYR A 18 -0.46 15.74 -0.57
N ASP A 19 0.49 16.44 0.04
CA ASP A 19 1.49 17.24 -0.66
C ASP A 19 2.38 16.34 -1.54
N ALA A 20 2.84 15.21 -1.00
CA ALA A 20 3.64 14.24 -1.75
C ALA A 20 2.87 13.65 -2.94
N LEU A 21 1.58 13.32 -2.78
CA LEU A 21 0.73 12.85 -3.88
C LEU A 21 0.48 13.94 -4.92
N THR A 22 0.39 15.20 -4.51
CA THR A 22 0.27 16.34 -5.42
C THR A 22 1.52 16.48 -6.29
N VAL A 23 2.72 16.32 -5.71
CA VAL A 23 3.98 16.26 -6.46
C VAL A 23 4.03 15.05 -7.39
N LEU A 24 3.54 13.89 -6.95
CA LEU A 24 3.49 12.65 -7.72
C LEU A 24 2.32 12.60 -8.72
N GLN A 25 1.44 13.62 -8.78
CA GLN A 25 0.22 13.62 -9.61
C GLN A 25 0.51 13.37 -11.10
N HIS A 26 1.68 13.80 -11.61
CA HIS A 26 2.11 13.55 -12.98
C HIS A 26 2.28 12.04 -13.31
N ARG A 27 2.39 11.18 -12.29
CA ARG A 27 2.51 9.73 -12.43
C ARG A 27 1.16 9.02 -12.51
N GLY A 28 0.09 9.66 -12.04
CA GLY A 28 -1.24 9.05 -12.07
C GLY A 28 -2.34 10.09 -11.87
N GLN A 29 -3.34 10.11 -12.76
CA GLN A 29 -4.42 11.10 -12.78
C GLN A 29 -5.83 10.48 -12.78
N ASP A 30 -5.92 9.14 -12.68
CA ASP A 30 -7.16 8.39 -12.76
C ASP A 30 -7.87 8.29 -11.39
N ALA A 31 -7.10 8.01 -10.36
CA ALA A 31 -7.61 7.88 -9.01
C ALA A 31 -6.53 8.25 -7.99
N ALA A 32 -6.96 8.66 -6.80
CA ALA A 32 -6.09 8.93 -5.68
C ALA A 32 -6.63 8.31 -4.39
N GLY A 33 -5.74 7.95 -3.45
CA GLY A 33 -6.14 7.42 -2.16
C GLY A 33 -5.08 7.63 -1.09
N ILE A 34 -5.54 7.78 0.14
CA ILE A 34 -4.72 7.85 1.35
C ILE A 34 -5.31 6.90 2.38
N ALA A 35 -4.44 6.13 3.02
CA ALA A 35 -4.75 5.40 4.24
C ALA A 35 -3.82 5.86 5.35
N SER A 36 -4.36 6.07 6.55
CA SER A 36 -3.61 6.40 7.76
C SER A 36 -4.05 5.52 8.92
N THR A 37 -3.29 5.50 10.01
CA THR A 37 -3.66 4.70 11.19
C THR A 37 -3.38 5.44 12.49
N GLU A 38 -4.33 5.32 13.41
CA GLU A 38 -4.23 5.81 14.78
C GLU A 38 -5.03 4.90 15.72
N GLY A 39 -4.47 4.61 16.90
CA GLY A 39 -5.16 3.80 17.90
C GLY A 39 -5.55 2.39 17.44
N GLY A 40 -4.79 1.79 16.51
CA GLY A 40 -5.10 0.47 15.93
C GLY A 40 -6.16 0.48 14.84
N ARG A 41 -6.71 1.64 14.49
CA ARG A 41 -7.72 1.82 13.44
C ARG A 41 -7.08 2.31 12.15
N ILE A 42 -7.56 1.81 10.99
CA ILE A 42 -7.21 2.32 9.67
C ILE A 42 -8.31 3.27 9.19
N PHE A 43 -7.89 4.44 8.75
CA PHE A 43 -8.72 5.45 8.09
C PHE A 43 -8.34 5.46 6.62
N LEU A 44 -9.32 5.27 5.74
CA LEU A 44 -9.09 5.13 4.30
C LEU A 44 -10.05 6.04 3.53
N ARG A 45 -9.49 6.89 2.69
CA ARG A 45 -10.24 7.64 1.67
C ARG A 45 -9.57 7.43 0.31
N LYS A 46 -10.36 7.02 -0.68
CA LYS A 46 -9.94 6.87 -2.07
C LYS A 46 -11.10 7.09 -3.01
N ASP A 47 -10.82 7.60 -4.21
CA ASP A 47 -11.81 7.81 -5.23
C ASP A 47 -11.14 8.04 -6.60
N ASN A 48 -11.93 8.05 -7.67
CA ASN A 48 -11.48 8.50 -8.98
C ASN A 48 -11.30 10.02 -8.98
N GLY A 49 -10.30 10.49 -9.71
CA GLY A 49 -9.98 11.91 -9.87
C GLY A 49 -8.59 12.30 -9.38
N LEU A 50 -8.29 13.58 -9.52
CA LEU A 50 -7.03 14.17 -9.06
C LEU A 50 -7.00 14.26 -7.53
N VAL A 51 -5.82 14.37 -6.95
CA VAL A 51 -5.61 14.51 -5.50
C VAL A 51 -6.50 15.62 -4.91
N LYS A 52 -6.53 16.80 -5.55
CA LYS A 52 -7.36 17.95 -5.11
C LYS A 52 -8.87 17.68 -5.16
N ASP A 53 -9.32 16.78 -6.04
CA ASP A 53 -10.74 16.48 -6.23
C ASP A 53 -11.22 15.42 -5.23
N VAL A 54 -10.35 14.45 -4.94
CA VAL A 54 -10.63 13.33 -4.00
C VAL A 54 -10.56 13.80 -2.55
N PHE A 55 -9.57 14.65 -2.20
CA PHE A 55 -9.32 15.07 -0.82
C PHE A 55 -9.77 16.51 -0.58
N ARG A 56 -10.94 16.65 0.04
CA ARG A 56 -11.47 17.92 0.56
C ARG A 56 -11.14 18.05 2.05
N THR A 57 -11.22 19.25 2.60
CA THR A 57 -10.92 19.54 4.00
C THR A 57 -11.56 18.57 4.99
N ARG A 58 -12.83 18.20 4.78
CA ARG A 58 -13.53 17.23 5.63
C ARG A 58 -12.84 15.85 5.64
N HIS A 59 -12.40 15.37 4.47
CA HIS A 59 -11.73 14.06 4.34
C HIS A 59 -10.35 14.08 5.00
N MET A 60 -9.64 15.21 4.87
CA MET A 60 -8.33 15.36 5.52
C MET A 60 -8.41 15.37 7.06
N ARG A 61 -9.53 15.84 7.62
CA ARG A 61 -9.76 15.79 9.08
C ARG A 61 -10.05 14.38 9.60
N GLU A 62 -10.53 13.48 8.76
CA GLU A 62 -10.82 12.08 9.09
C GLU A 62 -9.59 11.19 8.99
N LEU A 63 -8.59 11.57 8.19
CA LEU A 63 -7.34 10.83 7.97
C LEU A 63 -6.32 11.17 9.06
N VAL A 64 -6.54 10.68 10.26
CA VAL A 64 -5.70 10.97 11.43
C VAL A 64 -4.58 9.95 11.60
N GLY A 65 -3.57 10.31 12.42
CA GLY A 65 -2.47 9.43 12.81
C GLY A 65 -1.13 9.80 12.18
N ASN A 66 -0.09 9.23 12.75
CA ASN A 66 1.31 9.52 12.44
C ASN A 66 1.96 8.51 11.48
N LEU A 67 1.18 7.58 10.98
CA LEU A 67 1.59 6.58 10.01
C LEU A 67 0.56 6.53 8.88
N GLY A 68 1.02 6.57 7.62
CA GLY A 68 0.10 6.50 6.49
C GLY A 68 0.80 6.22 5.17
N ILE A 69 -0.02 5.84 4.19
CA ILE A 69 0.40 5.57 2.82
C ILE A 69 -0.53 6.27 1.83
N GLY A 70 0.00 6.66 0.69
CA GLY A 70 -0.75 7.32 -0.37
C GLY A 70 -0.45 6.75 -1.75
N HIS A 71 -1.40 6.90 -2.66
CA HIS A 71 -1.32 6.38 -4.02
C HIS A 71 -2.00 7.32 -5.01
N VAL A 72 -1.38 7.52 -6.18
CA VAL A 72 -2.00 8.08 -7.39
C VAL A 72 -1.92 7.04 -8.50
N ARG A 73 -3.08 6.73 -9.09
CA ARG A 73 -3.22 5.66 -10.08
C ARG A 73 -3.06 6.19 -11.49
N TYR A 74 -2.26 5.48 -12.28
CA TYR A 74 -2.28 5.55 -13.73
C TYR A 74 -3.09 4.35 -14.25
N PRO A 75 -4.10 4.55 -15.12
CA PRO A 75 -4.89 3.44 -15.63
C PRO A 75 -3.99 2.50 -16.44
N THR A 76 -3.89 1.26 -16.02
CA THR A 76 -3.45 0.14 -16.84
C THR A 76 -4.66 -0.45 -17.56
N ALA A 77 -4.49 -1.28 -18.57
CA ALA A 77 -5.57 -1.87 -19.34
C ALA A 77 -6.66 -2.43 -18.39
N GLY A 78 -7.83 -1.78 -18.34
CA GLY A 78 -8.93 -2.13 -17.42
C GLY A 78 -9.93 -0.99 -17.29
N THR A 79 -11.01 -1.23 -16.57
CA THR A 79 -12.04 -0.25 -16.28
C THR A 79 -11.54 0.78 -15.26
N SER A 80 -11.86 2.05 -15.45
CA SER A 80 -11.64 3.13 -14.48
C SER A 80 -12.67 3.04 -13.33
N SER A 81 -12.58 1.94 -12.55
CA SER A 81 -13.47 1.71 -11.41
C SER A 81 -12.85 2.24 -10.12
N SER A 82 -13.63 2.94 -9.31
CA SER A 82 -13.21 3.40 -7.97
C SER A 82 -12.83 2.24 -7.03
N HIS A 83 -13.30 1.02 -7.29
CA HIS A 83 -12.91 -0.17 -6.54
C HIS A 83 -11.42 -0.52 -6.71
N GLU A 84 -10.83 -0.18 -7.86
CA GLU A 84 -9.41 -0.38 -8.14
C GLU A 84 -8.52 0.78 -7.66
N ALA A 85 -9.11 1.86 -7.15
CA ALA A 85 -8.35 2.91 -6.50
C ALA A 85 -7.62 2.34 -5.27
N GLN A 86 -6.38 2.78 -5.07
CA GLN A 86 -5.52 2.33 -3.98
C GLN A 86 -5.32 3.46 -2.96
N PRO A 87 -4.94 3.15 -1.69
CA PRO A 87 -4.57 1.85 -1.16
C PRO A 87 -5.72 0.84 -1.10
N LEU A 88 -5.38 -0.44 -1.26
CA LEU A 88 -6.29 -1.56 -1.01
C LEU A 88 -6.14 -2.03 0.44
N TYR A 89 -7.18 -2.68 0.97
CA TYR A 89 -7.22 -3.10 2.37
C TYR A 89 -7.73 -4.54 2.49
N VAL A 90 -7.10 -5.30 3.39
CA VAL A 90 -7.60 -6.59 3.88
C VAL A 90 -7.59 -6.58 5.41
N ASN A 91 -8.59 -7.22 6.03
CA ASN A 91 -8.75 -7.25 7.48
C ASN A 91 -7.93 -8.34 8.17
N SER A 92 -7.51 -9.37 7.46
CA SER A 92 -6.83 -10.55 8.02
C SER A 92 -5.52 -10.85 7.29
N PRO A 93 -4.45 -11.19 8.02
CA PRO A 93 -4.27 -11.00 9.46
C PRO A 93 -3.95 -9.54 9.80
N PHE A 94 -4.31 -9.03 10.95
CA PHE A 94 -3.93 -7.72 11.51
C PHE A 94 -4.45 -6.43 10.84
N GLY A 95 -5.19 -6.51 9.73
CA GLY A 95 -5.51 -5.34 8.92
C GLY A 95 -4.28 -4.80 8.19
N ILE A 96 -4.26 -4.92 6.86
CA ILE A 96 -3.16 -4.48 6.01
C ILE A 96 -3.71 -3.51 4.97
N ALA A 97 -3.16 -2.30 4.89
CA ALA A 97 -3.36 -1.41 3.75
C ALA A 97 -2.12 -1.42 2.87
N LEU A 98 -2.29 -1.46 1.53
CA LEU A 98 -1.19 -1.55 0.58
C LEU A 98 -1.44 -0.70 -0.65
N GLY A 99 -0.41 0.05 -1.08
CA GLY A 99 -0.31 0.72 -2.36
C GLY A 99 0.80 0.10 -3.21
N HIS A 100 0.54 -0.09 -4.50
CA HIS A 100 1.40 -0.81 -5.44
C HIS A 100 1.64 0.02 -6.71
N ASN A 101 2.88 0.03 -7.17
CA ASN A 101 3.28 0.56 -8.47
C ASN A 101 4.02 -0.54 -9.24
N GLY A 102 3.41 -1.05 -10.29
CA GLY A 102 4.03 -2.11 -11.07
C GLY A 102 3.05 -2.96 -11.85
N ASN A 103 3.49 -4.17 -12.19
CA ASN A 103 2.66 -5.17 -12.86
C ASN A 103 3.18 -6.58 -12.56
N LEU A 104 2.26 -7.49 -12.25
CA LEU A 104 2.54 -8.92 -12.12
C LEU A 104 2.35 -9.63 -13.46
N THR A 105 3.38 -10.32 -13.92
CA THR A 105 3.33 -11.06 -15.19
C THR A 105 2.58 -12.38 -15.08
N ASN A 106 2.44 -12.92 -13.87
CA ASN A 106 1.72 -14.17 -13.58
C ASN A 106 0.43 -13.94 -12.77
N ALA A 107 -0.21 -12.79 -12.91
CA ALA A 107 -1.39 -12.41 -12.14
C ALA A 107 -2.51 -13.46 -12.19
N ALA A 108 -2.85 -13.97 -13.39
CA ALA A 108 -3.92 -14.95 -13.56
C ALA A 108 -3.63 -16.30 -12.86
N GLU A 109 -2.37 -16.75 -12.90
CA GLU A 109 -1.93 -17.96 -12.21
C GLU A 109 -2.08 -17.81 -10.69
N VAL A 110 -1.54 -16.71 -10.14
CA VAL A 110 -1.58 -16.44 -8.71
C VAL A 110 -3.02 -16.19 -8.22
N GLN A 111 -3.86 -15.55 -9.02
CA GLN A 111 -5.29 -15.38 -8.70
C GLN A 111 -5.99 -16.72 -8.52
N LYS A 112 -5.71 -17.68 -9.42
CA LYS A 112 -6.27 -19.02 -9.31
C LYS A 112 -5.79 -19.74 -8.05
N GLU A 113 -4.49 -19.66 -7.75
CA GLU A 113 -3.94 -20.22 -6.51
C GLU A 113 -4.59 -19.63 -5.25
N LEU A 114 -4.75 -18.29 -5.20
CA LEU A 114 -5.41 -17.61 -4.08
C LEU A 114 -6.82 -18.13 -3.86
N PHE A 115 -7.59 -18.36 -4.94
CA PHE A 115 -8.95 -18.87 -4.83
C PHE A 115 -8.99 -20.35 -4.45
N ASP A 116 -8.29 -21.20 -5.19
CA ASP A 116 -8.39 -22.65 -5.08
C ASP A 116 -7.70 -23.20 -3.81
N LEU A 117 -6.52 -22.66 -3.49
CA LEU A 117 -5.66 -23.17 -2.41
C LEU A 117 -5.76 -22.34 -1.13
N ASP A 118 -5.63 -21.01 -1.27
CA ASP A 118 -5.54 -20.10 -0.13
C ASP A 118 -6.93 -19.70 0.41
N ARG A 119 -7.99 -20.01 -0.33
CA ARG A 119 -9.39 -19.68 0.02
C ARG A 119 -9.62 -18.18 0.16
N ARG A 120 -8.95 -17.38 -0.69
CA ARG A 120 -9.08 -15.92 -0.69
C ARG A 120 -9.88 -15.46 -1.90
N HIS A 121 -10.94 -14.71 -1.61
CA HIS A 121 -11.74 -14.02 -2.64
C HIS A 121 -11.09 -12.69 -3.01
N LEU A 122 -11.08 -12.38 -4.31
CA LEU A 122 -10.66 -11.08 -4.84
C LEU A 122 -11.88 -10.33 -5.37
N ASN A 123 -11.96 -9.05 -5.05
CA ASN A 123 -13.09 -8.21 -5.41
C ASN A 123 -12.86 -7.43 -6.72
N THR A 124 -11.61 -7.35 -7.16
CA THR A 124 -11.21 -6.68 -8.41
C THR A 124 -10.36 -7.60 -9.29
N ARG A 125 -10.04 -7.12 -10.48
CA ARG A 125 -9.08 -7.79 -11.38
C ARG A 125 -7.67 -7.20 -11.27
N SER A 126 -7.44 -6.34 -10.30
CA SER A 126 -6.16 -5.66 -10.10
C SER A 126 -5.11 -6.62 -9.56
N ASP A 127 -3.95 -6.63 -10.18
CA ASP A 127 -2.76 -7.33 -9.68
C ASP A 127 -2.29 -6.79 -8.32
N SER A 128 -2.66 -5.56 -7.97
CA SER A 128 -2.43 -4.97 -6.65
C SER A 128 -3.20 -5.69 -5.55
N GLU A 129 -4.45 -6.12 -5.82
CA GLU A 129 -5.23 -6.92 -4.88
C GLU A 129 -4.66 -8.33 -4.74
N ILE A 130 -4.16 -8.90 -5.83
CA ILE A 130 -3.45 -10.18 -5.82
C ILE A 130 -2.21 -10.08 -4.92
N LEU A 131 -1.35 -9.06 -5.13
CA LEU A 131 -0.14 -8.84 -4.34
C LEU A 131 -0.45 -8.70 -2.84
N LEU A 132 -1.47 -7.89 -2.51
CA LEU A 132 -1.93 -7.71 -1.13
C LEU A 132 -2.40 -9.02 -0.50
N ASN A 133 -3.18 -9.82 -1.23
CA ASN A 133 -3.71 -11.08 -0.71
C ASN A 133 -2.64 -12.16 -0.58
N VAL A 134 -1.64 -12.21 -1.47
CA VAL A 134 -0.46 -13.08 -1.31
C VAL A 134 0.31 -12.68 -0.05
N PHE A 135 0.60 -11.39 0.13
CA PHE A 135 1.30 -10.90 1.32
C PHE A 135 0.55 -11.25 2.62
N ALA A 136 -0.75 -11.00 2.65
CA ALA A 136 -1.60 -11.32 3.79
C ALA A 136 -1.66 -12.84 4.07
N HIS A 137 -1.70 -13.66 3.03
CA HIS A 137 -1.70 -15.12 3.16
C HIS A 137 -0.36 -15.62 3.72
N GLU A 138 0.75 -15.19 3.14
CA GLU A 138 2.09 -15.59 3.58
C GLU A 138 2.38 -15.13 5.02
N LEU A 139 1.86 -13.97 5.43
CA LEU A 139 1.94 -13.52 6.82
C LEU A 139 1.07 -14.38 7.75
N GLY A 140 -0.14 -14.74 7.33
CA GLY A 140 -1.08 -15.57 8.10
C GLY A 140 -0.67 -17.02 8.26
N LYS A 141 0.23 -17.55 7.43
CA LYS A 141 0.78 -18.92 7.55
C LYS A 141 1.71 -19.10 8.74
N GLN A 142 2.25 -18.01 9.24
CA GLN A 142 3.25 -18.06 10.29
C GLN A 142 2.61 -18.18 11.67
N GLN A 143 3.23 -18.95 12.54
CA GLN A 143 2.84 -19.07 13.94
C GLN A 143 3.71 -18.14 14.78
N PHE A 144 3.08 -17.24 15.52
CA PHE A 144 3.78 -16.32 16.44
C PHE A 144 2.80 -15.78 17.49
N ASP A 145 3.31 -15.52 18.69
CA ASP A 145 2.54 -14.88 19.75
C ASP A 145 2.39 -13.37 19.53
N LYS A 146 3.42 -12.74 18.94
CA LYS A 146 3.47 -11.32 18.65
C LYS A 146 4.11 -11.07 17.30
N LEU A 147 3.44 -10.24 16.48
CA LEU A 147 3.97 -9.83 15.19
C LEU A 147 5.27 -9.01 15.36
N ARG A 148 6.30 -9.39 14.60
CA ARG A 148 7.62 -8.76 14.57
C ARG A 148 8.08 -8.55 13.13
N PRO A 149 9.07 -7.67 12.89
CA PRO A 149 9.60 -7.43 11.54
C PRO A 149 10.05 -8.70 10.80
N GLU A 150 10.64 -9.68 11.50
CA GLU A 150 11.12 -10.94 10.91
C GLU A 150 9.99 -11.73 10.23
N HIS A 151 8.79 -11.72 10.82
CA HIS A 151 7.61 -12.37 10.22
C HIS A 151 7.19 -11.68 8.92
N VAL A 152 7.33 -10.35 8.88
CA VAL A 152 7.06 -9.56 7.66
C VAL A 152 8.08 -9.88 6.57
N PHE A 153 9.36 -9.95 6.90
CA PHE A 153 10.40 -10.32 5.94
C PHE A 153 10.18 -11.72 5.38
N SER A 154 9.86 -12.69 6.23
CA SER A 154 9.51 -14.05 5.79
C SER A 154 8.27 -14.07 4.88
N ALA A 155 7.25 -13.26 5.18
CA ALA A 155 6.07 -13.11 4.30
C ALA A 155 6.44 -12.51 2.94
N ILE A 156 7.32 -11.49 2.92
CA ILE A 156 7.80 -10.87 1.68
C ILE A 156 8.63 -11.88 0.85
N GLU A 157 9.41 -12.75 1.47
CA GLU A 157 10.07 -13.86 0.75
C GLU A 157 9.04 -14.78 0.08
N GLY A 158 7.90 -15.05 0.73
CA GLY A 158 6.77 -15.76 0.14
C GLY A 158 6.18 -15.03 -1.06
N VAL A 159 6.01 -13.71 -0.94
CA VAL A 159 5.59 -12.86 -2.07
C VAL A 159 6.58 -12.99 -3.24
N HIS A 160 7.89 -12.90 -3.00
CA HIS A 160 8.92 -13.01 -4.05
C HIS A 160 8.96 -14.38 -4.72
N ARG A 161 8.57 -15.44 -4.04
CA ARG A 161 8.45 -16.79 -4.64
C ARG A 161 7.25 -16.89 -5.57
N ARG A 162 6.10 -16.31 -5.19
CA ARG A 162 4.82 -16.46 -5.87
C ARG A 162 4.58 -15.39 -6.94
N CYS A 163 4.91 -14.14 -6.65
CA CYS A 163 4.64 -13.01 -7.53
C CYS A 163 5.83 -12.73 -8.45
N LYS A 164 5.61 -12.83 -9.76
CA LYS A 164 6.59 -12.52 -10.81
C LYS A 164 6.23 -11.20 -11.47
N GLY A 165 7.23 -10.39 -11.77
CA GLY A 165 7.03 -9.11 -12.44
C GLY A 165 7.88 -8.00 -11.84
N ALA A 166 7.53 -6.76 -12.16
CA ALA A 166 8.20 -5.57 -11.70
C ALA A 166 7.26 -4.77 -10.80
N TYR A 167 7.56 -4.65 -9.52
CA TYR A 167 6.71 -3.95 -8.56
C TYR A 167 7.49 -3.24 -7.45
N ALA A 168 6.90 -2.15 -6.98
CA ALA A 168 7.24 -1.50 -5.72
C ALA A 168 5.94 -1.37 -4.91
N ALA A 169 6.00 -1.66 -3.63
CA ALA A 169 4.83 -1.63 -2.74
C ALA A 169 5.15 -0.92 -1.43
N VAL A 170 4.19 -0.13 -0.97
CA VAL A 170 4.16 0.38 0.40
C VAL A 170 2.96 -0.23 1.11
N ALA A 171 3.16 -0.69 2.32
CA ALA A 171 2.09 -1.23 3.15
C ALA A 171 2.19 -0.68 4.57
N MET A 172 1.08 -0.71 5.28
CA MET A 172 1.06 -0.43 6.72
C MET A 172 0.23 -1.46 7.45
N ILE A 173 0.70 -1.82 8.64
CA ILE A 173 0.01 -2.69 9.58
C ILE A 173 -0.09 -1.92 10.91
N PRO A 174 -1.31 -1.67 11.44
CA PRO A 174 -1.49 -1.03 12.72
C PRO A 174 -0.74 -1.76 13.84
N GLY A 175 -0.01 -1.00 14.66
CA GLY A 175 0.79 -1.54 15.75
C GLY A 175 2.15 -2.13 15.35
N LEU A 176 2.42 -2.32 14.04
CA LEU A 176 3.73 -2.73 13.55
C LEU A 176 4.49 -1.58 12.89
N GLY A 177 3.89 -0.94 11.87
CA GLY A 177 4.53 0.20 11.20
C GLY A 177 4.37 0.23 9.68
N LEU A 178 5.26 1.01 9.06
CA LEU A 178 5.39 1.17 7.61
C LEU A 178 6.29 0.08 7.04
N ILE A 179 5.86 -0.53 5.95
CA ILE A 179 6.57 -1.58 5.24
C ILE A 179 6.77 -1.11 3.80
N ALA A 180 7.97 -1.28 3.28
CA ALA A 180 8.30 -0.98 1.91
C ALA A 180 9.11 -2.13 1.31
N PHE A 181 8.69 -2.60 0.14
CA PHE A 181 9.40 -3.66 -0.57
C PHE A 181 9.21 -3.53 -2.08
N ARG A 182 10.09 -4.15 -2.84
CA ARG A 182 10.04 -4.17 -4.30
C ARG A 182 10.34 -5.56 -4.84
N ASP A 183 10.14 -5.75 -6.12
CA ASP A 183 10.47 -7.00 -6.78
C ASP A 183 11.93 -7.42 -6.53
N ARG A 184 12.19 -8.73 -6.56
CA ARG A 184 13.50 -9.33 -6.24
C ARG A 184 14.65 -8.84 -7.12
N HIS A 185 14.35 -8.30 -8.29
CA HIS A 185 15.35 -7.79 -9.24
C HIS A 185 15.54 -6.27 -9.14
N GLY A 186 14.68 -5.59 -8.36
CA GLY A 186 14.74 -4.15 -8.19
C GLY A 186 14.41 -3.36 -9.46
N ILE A 187 13.56 -3.91 -10.34
CA ILE A 187 13.20 -3.27 -11.62
C ILE A 187 12.46 -1.97 -11.38
N ARG A 188 11.51 -1.93 -10.41
CA ARG A 188 10.85 -0.68 -10.04
C ARG A 188 11.73 0.12 -9.09
N PRO A 189 11.91 1.42 -9.37
CA PRO A 189 12.66 2.30 -8.48
C PRO A 189 11.91 2.47 -7.17
N PHE A 190 12.68 2.65 -6.10
CA PHE A 190 12.18 2.94 -4.78
C PHE A 190 13.20 3.82 -4.05
N CYS A 191 12.76 4.92 -3.47
CA CYS A 191 13.62 5.75 -2.64
C CYS A 191 13.07 5.83 -1.22
N TYR A 192 13.97 6.00 -0.26
CA TYR A 192 13.62 6.30 1.11
C TYR A 192 14.51 7.41 1.65
N GLY A 193 13.99 8.14 2.61
CA GLY A 193 14.71 9.16 3.32
C GLY A 193 14.18 9.33 4.72
N PHE A 194 14.90 10.09 5.52
CA PHE A 194 14.47 10.49 6.85
C PHE A 194 14.86 11.94 7.12
N ARG A 195 14.15 12.54 8.07
CA ARG A 195 14.53 13.82 8.66
C ARG A 195 14.44 13.74 10.18
N ASN A 196 15.28 14.51 10.86
CA ASN A 196 15.18 14.70 12.29
C ASN A 196 14.34 15.95 12.54
N THR A 197 13.37 15.85 13.42
CA THR A 197 12.53 16.95 13.92
C THR A 197 12.75 17.10 15.42
N GLU A 198 12.23 18.16 16.03
CA GLU A 198 12.26 18.33 17.50
C GLU A 198 11.55 17.18 18.23
N SER A 199 10.49 16.63 17.61
CA SER A 199 9.67 15.54 18.15
C SER A 199 10.24 14.13 17.87
N GLY A 200 11.33 14.01 17.10
CA GLY A 200 11.96 12.72 16.74
C GLY A 200 12.25 12.55 15.25
N ARG A 201 12.53 11.32 14.86
CA ARG A 201 12.87 11.01 13.47
C ARG A 201 11.63 10.59 12.69
N GLU A 202 11.50 11.12 11.49
CA GLU A 202 10.46 10.79 10.54
C GLU A 202 11.04 10.12 9.31
N PHE A 203 10.32 9.16 8.75
CA PHE A 203 10.72 8.41 7.57
C PHE A 203 9.72 8.58 6.45
N MET A 204 10.23 8.63 5.22
CA MET A 204 9.42 8.64 3.99
C MET A 204 10.00 7.65 2.99
N VAL A 205 9.10 6.96 2.29
CA VAL A 205 9.42 6.08 1.16
C VAL A 205 8.53 6.46 -0.02
N ALA A 206 9.06 6.40 -1.24
CA ALA A 206 8.31 6.75 -2.45
C ALA A 206 8.80 6.00 -3.70
N SER A 207 7.89 5.82 -4.66
CA SER A 207 8.17 5.26 -5.99
C SER A 207 7.35 5.97 -7.07
#